data_c57f7142438b0a5aa717e50365be5572
#
_entry.id   c57f7142438b0a5aa717e50365be5572
#
_cell.length_a   1.000
_cell.length_b   1.000
_cell.length_c   1.000
_cell.angle_alpha   90.00
_cell.angle_beta   90.00
_cell.angle_gamma   90.00
#
_symmetry.space_group_name_H-M   'P 1'
#
loop_
_entity.id
_entity.type
_entity.pdbx_description
1 polymer ?
#
loop_
_entity_poly.entity_id
_entity_poly.type
_entity_poly.pdbx_seq_one_letter_code
_entity_poly.pdbx_strand_id
1 'polypeptide(L)'
;MVFRAILICFATSLVTHFNWAQTTIQGRVQNGKNQEALPFANVFLSGTTKGTVTDENGSFTLPDAPVGKFDLIVSYVGFTTLKTTIQTQDQKTYRFLLKPLDNQLDAVTVKARRRGSPERAKQLELFTAFFIGRSQNARLCRLLNPQALLFNQVTDTLHATAQEPLLIENKALGYRIKFQLDHFSYTEASNLIAYQGDPVFEPLTPGDEQEAKRWQANRRRAYLGSLMHFGRALYRRQLAQEGFSVQQVVERKNKRGEVTLVGLPADTAVSVNSLTNPKRLVSLPMAAYRHFLDTVRSTALQPVVTFTDLIQVIYTKEREPYEYQRTQRSSPYTNSDAFQKTLIRMLEPSVTVEASGQFWPPRSIRSQGYWAWELMADDLPVDYNPEESITTIK
;
A
#
# COMPACT_ATOMS: atom_id res chain seq x y z
N MET A 1 46.55 37.29 -37.01
CA MET A 1 45.28 37.51 -36.35
C MET A 1 44.42 36.29 -36.59
N VAL A 2 44.32 35.41 -35.59
CA VAL A 2 43.54 34.18 -35.68
C VAL A 2 42.40 34.29 -34.66
N PHE A 3 41.19 34.45 -35.15
CA PHE A 3 39.97 34.44 -34.33
C PHE A 3 39.65 33.01 -33.89
N ARG A 4 39.79 32.71 -32.60
CA ARG A 4 39.26 31.50 -31.98
C ARG A 4 37.77 31.70 -31.66
N ALA A 5 36.90 31.05 -32.37
CA ALA A 5 35.50 30.92 -32.02
C ALA A 5 35.35 29.88 -30.92
N ILE A 6 34.91 30.32 -29.74
CA ILE A 6 34.55 29.42 -28.61
C ILE A 6 33.08 28.99 -28.85
N LEU A 7 32.89 27.73 -29.19
CA LEU A 7 31.57 27.10 -29.28
C LEU A 7 31.11 26.68 -27.87
N ILE A 8 30.25 27.45 -27.28
CA ILE A 8 29.61 27.11 -25.99
C ILE A 8 28.44 26.16 -26.29
N CYS A 9 28.65 24.87 -26.08
CA CYS A 9 27.56 23.88 -26.07
C CYS A 9 26.71 24.07 -24.80
N PHE A 10 25.54 24.69 -24.95
CA PHE A 10 24.50 24.67 -23.93
C PHE A 10 23.88 23.26 -23.92
N ALA A 11 24.31 22.42 -22.99
CA ALA A 11 23.62 21.18 -22.67
C ALA A 11 22.35 21.52 -21.89
N THR A 12 21.25 21.75 -22.60
CA THR A 12 19.92 21.82 -21.98
C THR A 12 19.57 20.44 -21.44
N SER A 13 19.71 20.23 -20.14
CA SER A 13 19.13 19.09 -19.43
C SER A 13 17.61 19.11 -19.65
N LEU A 14 17.11 18.26 -20.52
CA LEU A 14 15.69 17.96 -20.61
C LEU A 14 15.29 17.27 -19.29
N VAL A 15 14.85 18.02 -18.31
CA VAL A 15 14.13 17.50 -17.16
C VAL A 15 12.77 17.06 -17.71
N THR A 16 12.64 15.79 -18.04
CA THR A 16 11.34 15.21 -18.38
C THR A 16 10.49 15.19 -17.11
N HIS A 17 9.70 16.23 -16.92
CA HIS A 17 8.62 16.19 -15.95
C HIS A 17 7.66 15.08 -16.39
N PHE A 18 7.63 13.99 -15.64
CA PHE A 18 6.61 12.98 -15.78
C PHE A 18 5.28 13.59 -15.30
N ASN A 19 4.60 14.30 -16.21
CA ASN A 19 3.22 14.67 -16.00
C ASN A 19 2.40 13.37 -16.01
N TRP A 20 1.92 12.95 -14.87
CA TRP A 20 0.91 11.90 -14.79
C TRP A 20 -0.29 12.41 -15.57
N ALA A 21 -0.56 11.79 -16.72
CA ALA A 21 -1.77 12.09 -17.45
C ALA A 21 -2.96 11.86 -16.51
N GLN A 22 -3.80 12.87 -16.36
CA GLN A 22 -4.99 12.82 -15.50
C GLN A 22 -6.21 12.67 -16.38
N THR A 23 -7.18 11.91 -15.92
CA THR A 23 -8.42 11.65 -16.64
C THR A 23 -9.62 12.05 -15.76
N THR A 24 -10.77 12.24 -16.40
CA THR A 24 -12.03 12.49 -15.69
C THR A 24 -12.94 11.28 -15.80
N ILE A 25 -13.41 10.77 -14.67
CA ILE A 25 -14.36 9.67 -14.59
C ILE A 25 -15.74 10.26 -14.32
N GLN A 26 -16.72 9.87 -15.12
CA GLN A 26 -18.10 10.35 -14.98
C GLN A 26 -19.08 9.18 -14.91
N GLY A 27 -20.20 9.40 -14.23
CA GLY A 27 -21.23 8.38 -14.15
C GLY A 27 -22.46 8.80 -13.36
N ARG A 28 -23.30 7.79 -13.12
CA ARG A 28 -24.54 7.94 -12.35
C ARG A 28 -24.74 6.77 -11.41
N VAL A 29 -25.21 7.05 -10.20
CA VAL A 29 -25.52 6.04 -9.17
C VAL A 29 -27.03 6.02 -8.94
N GLN A 30 -27.60 4.84 -8.96
CA GLN A 30 -29.05 4.63 -8.84
C GLN A 30 -29.34 3.41 -7.94
N ASN A 31 -30.52 3.41 -7.36
CA ASN A 31 -31.08 2.27 -6.65
C ASN A 31 -31.40 1.13 -7.64
N GLY A 32 -30.86 -0.06 -7.41
CA GLY A 32 -31.03 -1.22 -8.28
C GLY A 32 -32.46 -1.79 -8.32
N LYS A 33 -33.32 -1.46 -7.32
CA LYS A 33 -34.71 -1.95 -7.29
C LYS A 33 -35.67 -1.06 -8.10
N ASN A 34 -35.57 0.25 -7.95
CA ASN A 34 -36.52 1.21 -8.53
C ASN A 34 -35.89 2.25 -9.47
N GLN A 35 -34.59 2.17 -9.70
CA GLN A 35 -33.79 3.07 -10.56
C GLN A 35 -33.82 4.56 -10.15
N GLU A 36 -34.29 4.87 -8.96
CA GLU A 36 -34.21 6.23 -8.41
C GLU A 36 -32.75 6.66 -8.24
N ALA A 37 -32.50 7.95 -8.44
CA ALA A 37 -31.19 8.54 -8.19
C ALA A 37 -30.78 8.38 -6.73
N LEU A 38 -29.52 8.13 -6.47
CA LEU A 38 -28.95 8.12 -5.12
C LEU A 38 -28.07 9.36 -4.95
N PRO A 39 -28.63 10.46 -4.41
CA PRO A 39 -27.86 11.68 -4.15
C PRO A 39 -26.91 11.49 -2.98
N PHE A 40 -25.75 12.18 -3.04
CA PHE A 40 -24.71 12.15 -2.00
C PHE A 40 -24.10 10.76 -1.75
N ALA A 41 -24.18 9.86 -2.74
CA ALA A 41 -23.44 8.60 -2.69
C ALA A 41 -21.94 8.89 -2.82
N ASN A 42 -21.11 8.22 -2.01
CA ASN A 42 -19.66 8.35 -2.10
C ASN A 42 -19.14 7.55 -3.29
N VAL A 43 -18.28 8.17 -4.09
CA VAL A 43 -17.59 7.55 -5.23
C VAL A 43 -16.11 7.88 -5.13
N PHE A 44 -15.23 6.85 -5.03
CA PHE A 44 -13.80 7.09 -4.91
C PHE A 44 -12.97 5.98 -5.53
N LEU A 45 -11.73 6.31 -5.90
CA LEU A 45 -10.71 5.34 -6.31
C LEU A 45 -9.98 4.83 -5.07
N SER A 46 -10.04 3.51 -4.84
CA SER A 46 -9.39 2.87 -3.71
C SER A 46 -7.88 3.16 -3.69
N GLY A 47 -7.38 3.51 -2.54
CA GLY A 47 -5.95 3.77 -2.31
C GLY A 47 -5.45 5.13 -2.80
N THR A 48 -6.33 6.05 -3.23
CA THR A 48 -5.93 7.35 -3.77
C THR A 48 -6.44 8.52 -2.93
N THR A 49 -6.08 9.75 -3.33
CA THR A 49 -6.71 10.98 -2.82
C THR A 49 -7.97 11.36 -3.60
N LYS A 50 -8.42 10.57 -4.56
CA LYS A 50 -9.47 10.91 -5.51
C LYS A 50 -10.81 10.33 -5.10
N GLY A 51 -11.73 11.22 -4.75
CA GLY A 51 -13.11 10.92 -4.37
C GLY A 51 -14.05 12.08 -4.64
N THR A 52 -15.32 11.77 -4.80
CA THR A 52 -16.42 12.73 -5.00
C THR A 52 -17.71 12.16 -4.40
N VAL A 53 -18.76 12.96 -4.42
CA VAL A 53 -20.13 12.53 -4.10
C VAL A 53 -21.05 12.79 -5.27
N THR A 54 -22.14 12.03 -5.38
CA THR A 54 -23.17 12.29 -6.41
C THR A 54 -23.98 13.54 -6.08
N ASP A 55 -24.43 14.22 -7.13
CA ASP A 55 -25.38 15.33 -7.05
C ASP A 55 -26.82 14.86 -6.75
N GLU A 56 -27.79 15.77 -6.74
CA GLU A 56 -29.21 15.47 -6.50
C GLU A 56 -29.81 14.51 -7.54
N ASN A 57 -29.24 14.45 -8.73
CA ASN A 57 -29.67 13.56 -9.81
C ASN A 57 -28.92 12.20 -9.79
N GLY A 58 -28.09 11.97 -8.77
CA GLY A 58 -27.24 10.80 -8.67
C GLY A 58 -26.04 10.78 -9.63
N SER A 59 -25.74 11.91 -10.29
CA SER A 59 -24.61 12.01 -11.22
C SER A 59 -23.34 12.42 -10.48
N PHE A 60 -22.20 11.96 -10.97
CA PHE A 60 -20.90 12.33 -10.41
C PHE A 60 -19.87 12.62 -11.49
N THR A 61 -18.92 13.46 -11.14
CA THR A 61 -17.70 13.72 -11.89
C THR A 61 -16.51 13.62 -10.93
N LEU A 62 -15.54 12.79 -11.26
CA LEU A 62 -14.30 12.62 -10.51
C LEU A 62 -13.14 13.08 -11.41
N PRO A 63 -12.69 14.33 -11.26
CA PRO A 63 -11.59 14.89 -12.04
C PRO A 63 -10.23 14.38 -11.54
N ASP A 64 -9.21 14.59 -12.34
CA ASP A 64 -7.80 14.37 -11.99
C ASP A 64 -7.50 12.94 -11.51
N ALA A 65 -8.23 11.96 -12.03
CA ALA A 65 -7.96 10.57 -11.75
C ALA A 65 -6.61 10.16 -12.35
N PRO A 66 -5.73 9.47 -11.59
CA PRO A 66 -4.47 8.98 -12.12
C PRO A 66 -4.70 7.92 -13.18
N VAL A 67 -3.85 7.90 -14.21
CA VAL A 67 -3.92 6.93 -15.30
C VAL A 67 -3.54 5.54 -14.79
N GLY A 68 -4.34 4.52 -15.10
CA GLY A 68 -4.08 3.13 -14.74
C GLY A 68 -5.34 2.35 -14.38
N LYS A 69 -5.10 1.18 -13.81
CA LYS A 69 -6.14 0.28 -13.34
C LYS A 69 -6.41 0.53 -11.85
N PHE A 70 -7.67 0.78 -11.49
CA PHE A 70 -8.09 1.07 -10.12
C PHE A 70 -9.42 0.39 -9.79
N ASP A 71 -9.61 0.10 -8.50
CA ASP A 71 -10.91 -0.24 -7.97
C ASP A 71 -11.69 1.05 -7.68
N LEU A 72 -12.81 1.23 -8.36
CA LEU A 72 -13.78 2.28 -8.08
C LEU A 72 -14.80 1.74 -7.07
N ILE A 73 -14.93 2.46 -5.97
CA ILE A 73 -15.83 2.11 -4.87
C ILE A 73 -17.01 3.08 -4.89
N VAL A 74 -18.21 2.54 -4.84
CA VAL A 74 -19.46 3.32 -4.71
C VAL A 74 -20.20 2.85 -3.47
N SER A 75 -20.43 3.75 -2.52
CA SER A 75 -21.11 3.43 -1.27
C SER A 75 -22.20 4.44 -0.92
N TYR A 76 -23.29 3.93 -0.36
CA TYR A 76 -24.42 4.72 0.12
C TYR A 76 -25.05 4.06 1.35
N VAL A 77 -25.50 4.88 2.30
CA VAL A 77 -26.09 4.38 3.54
C VAL A 77 -27.35 3.54 3.25
N GLY A 78 -27.43 2.32 3.80
CA GLY A 78 -28.54 1.40 3.56
C GLY A 78 -28.42 0.57 2.28
N PHE A 79 -27.27 0.62 1.59
CA PHE A 79 -27.00 -0.14 0.38
C PHE A 79 -25.71 -0.95 0.49
N THR A 80 -25.64 -2.03 -0.27
CA THR A 80 -24.41 -2.81 -0.40
C THR A 80 -23.37 -1.97 -1.17
N THR A 81 -22.17 -1.84 -0.62
CA THR A 81 -21.04 -1.18 -1.29
C THR A 81 -20.71 -1.93 -2.60
N LEU A 82 -20.64 -1.19 -3.69
CA LEU A 82 -20.25 -1.72 -5.00
C LEU A 82 -18.76 -1.43 -5.21
N LYS A 83 -18.02 -2.47 -5.59
CA LYS A 83 -16.63 -2.37 -6.00
C LYS A 83 -16.50 -2.88 -7.44
N THR A 84 -15.86 -2.11 -8.28
CA THR A 84 -15.60 -2.47 -9.67
C THR A 84 -14.23 -1.98 -10.14
N THR A 85 -13.51 -2.85 -10.83
CA THR A 85 -12.23 -2.46 -11.44
C THR A 85 -12.47 -1.70 -12.74
N ILE A 86 -11.82 -0.57 -12.89
CA ILE A 86 -11.87 0.26 -14.08
C ILE A 86 -10.48 0.58 -14.61
N GLN A 87 -10.40 0.88 -15.91
CA GLN A 87 -9.28 1.59 -16.52
C GLN A 87 -9.64 3.05 -16.59
N THR A 88 -8.87 3.92 -15.96
CA THR A 88 -9.22 5.35 -15.88
C THR A 88 -9.13 6.07 -17.22
N GLN A 89 -8.37 5.52 -18.20
CA GLN A 89 -8.29 6.05 -19.57
C GLN A 89 -9.53 5.75 -20.42
N ASP A 90 -10.36 4.80 -19.98
CA ASP A 90 -11.60 4.50 -20.71
C ASP A 90 -12.55 5.68 -20.60
N GLN A 91 -12.73 6.41 -21.70
CA GLN A 91 -13.66 7.56 -21.78
C GLN A 91 -15.12 7.08 -21.84
N LYS A 92 -15.56 6.38 -20.79
CA LYS A 92 -16.94 5.88 -20.70
C LYS A 92 -17.67 6.58 -19.55
N THR A 93 -18.99 6.78 -19.75
CA THR A 93 -19.88 7.17 -18.66
C THR A 93 -20.37 5.91 -17.94
N TYR A 94 -20.09 5.83 -16.66
CA TYR A 94 -20.46 4.68 -15.84
C TYR A 94 -21.88 4.80 -15.29
N ARG A 95 -22.55 3.66 -15.18
CA ARG A 95 -23.86 3.55 -14.52
C ARG A 95 -23.79 2.47 -13.44
N PHE A 96 -24.02 2.88 -12.20
CA PHE A 96 -23.95 1.97 -11.05
C PHE A 96 -25.34 1.80 -10.42
N LEU A 97 -25.72 0.54 -10.24
CA LEU A 97 -26.97 0.13 -9.59
C LEU A 97 -26.62 -0.48 -8.23
N LEU A 98 -26.87 0.24 -7.17
CA LEU A 98 -26.64 -0.24 -5.81
C LEU A 98 -27.84 -1.10 -5.35
N LYS A 99 -27.55 -2.23 -4.72
CA LYS A 99 -28.57 -3.07 -4.11
C LYS A 99 -28.85 -2.56 -2.69
N PRO A 100 -30.12 -2.26 -2.33
CA PRO A 100 -30.47 -2.00 -0.94
C PRO A 100 -30.06 -3.19 -0.07
N LEU A 101 -29.58 -2.90 1.14
CA LEU A 101 -29.38 -3.94 2.15
C LEU A 101 -30.76 -4.49 2.51
N ASP A 102 -30.99 -5.77 2.25
CA ASP A 102 -32.19 -6.45 2.75
C ASP A 102 -32.05 -6.50 4.26
N ASN A 103 -33.01 -5.89 4.97
CA ASN A 103 -33.11 -5.90 6.44
C ASN A 103 -33.48 -7.28 7.01
N GLN A 104 -33.15 -8.36 6.34
CA GLN A 104 -33.06 -9.66 7.01
C GLN A 104 -31.75 -9.63 7.83
N LEU A 105 -31.87 -9.02 9.00
CA LEU A 105 -30.97 -9.29 10.09
C LEU A 105 -31.04 -10.81 10.35
N ASP A 106 -30.21 -11.58 9.69
CA ASP A 106 -29.72 -12.79 10.31
C ASP A 106 -29.15 -12.32 11.65
N ALA A 107 -29.91 -12.61 12.69
CA ALA A 107 -29.50 -12.30 14.04
C ALA A 107 -28.28 -13.18 14.38
N VAL A 108 -27.14 -12.85 13.80
CA VAL A 108 -25.88 -13.11 14.45
C VAL A 108 -25.97 -12.28 15.71
N THR A 109 -26.37 -12.93 16.79
CA THR A 109 -26.39 -12.35 18.13
C THR A 109 -24.93 -12.05 18.50
N VAL A 110 -24.38 -11.02 17.90
CA VAL A 110 -23.20 -10.34 18.44
C VAL A 110 -23.74 -9.77 19.76
N LYS A 111 -23.54 -10.53 20.85
CA LYS A 111 -23.75 -9.98 22.19
C LYS A 111 -22.94 -8.71 22.22
N ALA A 112 -23.61 -7.58 22.05
CA ALA A 112 -23.00 -6.26 22.13
C ALA A 112 -22.40 -6.18 23.54
N ARG A 113 -21.13 -6.62 23.67
CA ARG A 113 -20.40 -6.52 24.92
C ARG A 113 -20.33 -5.04 25.28
N ARG A 114 -20.70 -4.72 26.51
CA ARG A 114 -20.85 -3.35 27.01
C ARG A 114 -19.69 -2.47 26.54
N ARG A 115 -20.02 -1.34 25.90
CA ARG A 115 -19.05 -0.28 25.60
C ARG A 115 -18.27 0.01 26.90
N GLY A 116 -16.90 -0.11 26.84
CA GLY A 116 -16.05 0.13 28.01
C GLY A 116 -15.65 -1.12 28.82
N SER A 117 -15.92 -2.35 28.34
CA SER A 117 -15.39 -3.54 29.02
C SER A 117 -13.85 -3.63 28.86
N PRO A 118 -13.11 -4.13 29.86
CA PRO A 118 -11.66 -4.32 29.77
C PRO A 118 -11.25 -5.17 28.57
N GLU A 119 -12.07 -6.15 28.19
CA GLU A 119 -11.85 -7.00 27.04
C GLU A 119 -11.93 -6.23 25.72
N ARG A 120 -12.94 -5.37 25.54
CA ARG A 120 -13.03 -4.51 24.37
C ARG A 120 -11.85 -3.54 24.28
N ALA A 121 -11.37 -3.02 25.41
CA ALA A 121 -10.20 -2.15 25.44
C ALA A 121 -8.95 -2.91 24.93
N LYS A 122 -8.74 -4.16 25.38
CA LYS A 122 -7.66 -5.01 24.91
C LYS A 122 -7.79 -5.34 23.41
N GLN A 123 -8.99 -5.66 22.92
CA GLN A 123 -9.24 -5.92 21.51
C GLN A 123 -8.96 -4.70 20.64
N LEU A 124 -9.35 -3.50 21.11
CA LEU A 124 -9.08 -2.24 20.42
C LEU A 124 -7.57 -1.93 20.41
N GLU A 125 -6.87 -2.20 21.49
CA GLU A 125 -5.41 -2.05 21.57
C GLU A 125 -4.70 -2.97 20.56
N LEU A 126 -5.07 -4.25 20.51
CA LEU A 126 -4.55 -5.21 19.54
C LEU A 126 -4.86 -4.78 18.11
N PHE A 127 -6.11 -4.40 17.82
CA PHE A 127 -6.49 -3.90 16.52
C PHE A 127 -5.65 -2.68 16.12
N THR A 128 -5.53 -1.70 17.00
CA THR A 128 -4.74 -0.49 16.71
C THR A 128 -3.27 -0.85 16.44
N ALA A 129 -2.69 -1.72 17.26
CA ALA A 129 -1.29 -2.12 17.12
C ALA A 129 -1.00 -2.90 15.82
N PHE A 130 -1.96 -3.68 15.33
CA PHE A 130 -1.78 -4.57 14.17
C PHE A 130 -2.50 -4.11 12.91
N PHE A 131 -3.26 -3.03 12.97
CA PHE A 131 -3.89 -2.39 11.83
C PHE A 131 -3.27 -1.02 11.54
N ILE A 132 -3.17 -0.14 12.55
CA ILE A 132 -2.53 1.18 12.37
C ILE A 132 -1.01 1.04 12.38
N GLY A 133 -0.44 0.23 13.28
CA GLY A 133 0.98 -0.01 13.33
C GLY A 133 1.63 0.43 14.64
N ARG A 134 2.97 0.32 14.67
CA ARG A 134 3.83 0.62 15.84
C ARG A 134 5.02 1.50 15.46
N SER A 135 5.04 2.05 14.24
CA SER A 135 6.08 2.95 13.76
C SER A 135 6.04 4.31 14.50
N GLN A 136 7.01 5.17 14.21
CA GLN A 136 6.97 6.56 14.71
C GLN A 136 5.73 7.30 14.20
N ASN A 137 5.31 7.06 12.95
CA ASN A 137 4.12 7.66 12.38
C ASN A 137 2.86 7.20 13.11
N ALA A 138 2.79 5.92 13.52
CA ALA A 138 1.64 5.36 14.24
C ALA A 138 1.34 6.09 15.55
N ARG A 139 2.35 6.67 16.22
CA ARG A 139 2.16 7.44 17.46
C ARG A 139 1.36 8.74 17.24
N LEU A 140 1.33 9.24 16.01
CA LEU A 140 0.59 10.43 15.61
C LEU A 140 -0.67 10.09 14.81
N CYS A 141 -1.05 8.80 14.77
CA CYS A 141 -2.29 8.33 14.20
C CYS A 141 -3.35 8.13 15.27
N ARG A 142 -4.58 8.48 14.94
CA ARG A 142 -5.73 8.33 15.83
C ARG A 142 -6.93 7.78 15.10
N LEU A 143 -7.50 6.68 15.58
CA LEU A 143 -8.81 6.20 15.16
C LEU A 143 -9.90 7.06 15.83
N LEU A 144 -10.67 7.79 15.01
CA LEU A 144 -11.63 8.78 15.48
C LEU A 144 -12.99 8.16 15.88
N ASN A 145 -13.35 7.05 15.24
CA ASN A 145 -14.62 6.35 15.46
C ASN A 145 -14.46 4.87 15.87
N PRO A 146 -13.75 4.56 16.97
CA PRO A 146 -13.52 3.17 17.41
C PRO A 146 -14.81 2.41 17.73
N GLN A 147 -15.92 3.12 17.94
CA GLN A 147 -17.24 2.51 18.15
C GLN A 147 -17.79 1.79 16.92
N ALA A 148 -17.31 2.13 15.72
CA ALA A 148 -17.68 1.47 14.46
C ALA A 148 -17.21 0.02 14.39
N LEU A 149 -16.15 -0.34 15.14
CA LEU A 149 -15.58 -1.67 15.14
C LEU A 149 -16.45 -2.68 15.89
N LEU A 150 -16.64 -3.84 15.26
CA LEU A 150 -17.20 -5.04 15.86
C LEU A 150 -16.09 -6.08 15.99
N PHE A 151 -15.85 -6.57 17.20
CA PHE A 151 -14.85 -7.58 17.48
C PHE A 151 -15.50 -8.93 17.76
N ASN A 152 -14.87 -9.98 17.23
CA ASN A 152 -15.18 -11.37 17.54
C ASN A 152 -13.89 -12.14 17.80
N GLN A 153 -13.80 -12.79 18.97
CA GLN A 153 -12.66 -13.62 19.33
C GLN A 153 -13.02 -15.10 19.10
N VAL A 154 -12.28 -15.76 18.24
CA VAL A 154 -12.43 -17.20 17.97
C VAL A 154 -11.09 -17.86 18.30
N THR A 155 -11.05 -18.66 19.36
CA THR A 155 -9.82 -19.24 19.90
C THR A 155 -8.73 -18.19 20.13
N ASP A 156 -7.62 -18.28 19.41
CA ASP A 156 -6.46 -17.38 19.46
C ASP A 156 -6.50 -16.28 18.40
N THR A 157 -7.59 -16.20 17.64
CA THR A 157 -7.72 -15.23 16.52
C THR A 157 -8.75 -14.15 16.84
N LEU A 158 -8.31 -12.91 16.84
CA LEU A 158 -9.16 -11.73 16.89
C LEU A 158 -9.62 -11.37 15.47
N HIS A 159 -10.94 -11.37 15.28
CA HIS A 159 -11.56 -10.84 14.06
C HIS A 159 -12.16 -9.46 14.32
N ALA A 160 -12.10 -8.57 13.33
CA ALA A 160 -12.81 -7.32 13.36
C ALA A 160 -13.46 -7.00 12.01
N THR A 161 -14.63 -6.37 12.08
CA THR A 161 -15.34 -5.74 10.96
C THR A 161 -15.77 -4.35 11.38
N ALA A 162 -16.23 -3.52 10.44
CA ALA A 162 -16.72 -2.19 10.75
C ALA A 162 -18.12 -1.96 10.18
N GLN A 163 -18.99 -1.28 10.97
CA GLN A 163 -20.36 -0.94 10.55
C GLN A 163 -20.41 0.29 9.63
N GLU A 164 -19.40 1.12 9.70
CA GLU A 164 -19.19 2.33 8.88
C GLU A 164 -17.70 2.47 8.58
N PRO A 165 -17.29 3.28 7.58
CA PRO A 165 -15.88 3.50 7.30
C PRO A 165 -15.10 3.96 8.53
N LEU A 166 -13.96 3.35 8.79
CA LEU A 166 -13.06 3.78 9.85
C LEU A 166 -12.46 5.15 9.48
N LEU A 167 -12.47 6.06 10.43
CA LEU A 167 -11.90 7.40 10.28
C LEU A 167 -10.58 7.44 11.04
N ILE A 168 -9.47 7.53 10.32
CA ILE A 168 -8.13 7.59 10.90
C ILE A 168 -7.52 8.95 10.58
N GLU A 169 -7.15 9.69 11.60
CA GLU A 169 -6.37 10.92 11.45
C GLU A 169 -4.90 10.59 11.59
N ASN A 170 -4.12 10.80 10.54
CA ASN A 170 -2.67 10.59 10.50
C ASN A 170 -1.96 11.95 10.47
N LYS A 171 -1.64 12.47 11.64
CA LYS A 171 -0.91 13.75 11.81
C LYS A 171 0.59 13.64 11.48
N ALA A 172 1.12 12.42 11.34
CA ALA A 172 2.48 12.24 10.89
C ALA A 172 2.64 12.54 9.40
N LEU A 173 1.68 12.07 8.59
CA LEU A 173 1.70 12.21 7.13
C LEU A 173 0.75 13.30 6.63
N GLY A 174 -0.11 13.90 7.49
CA GLY A 174 -1.07 14.93 7.12
C GLY A 174 -2.19 14.40 6.23
N TYR A 175 -2.78 13.27 6.61
CA TYR A 175 -3.96 12.69 5.94
C TYR A 175 -5.05 12.33 6.94
N ARG A 176 -6.30 12.47 6.52
CA ARG A 176 -7.43 11.74 7.07
C ARG A 176 -7.71 10.57 6.14
N ILE A 177 -7.75 9.36 6.69
CA ILE A 177 -7.99 8.14 5.93
C ILE A 177 -9.39 7.66 6.28
N LYS A 178 -10.25 7.51 5.27
CA LYS A 178 -11.52 6.79 5.38
C LYS A 178 -11.27 5.39 4.86
N PHE A 179 -11.35 4.41 5.73
CA PHE A 179 -11.05 3.02 5.40
C PHE A 179 -12.33 2.17 5.47
N GLN A 180 -12.79 1.70 4.32
CA GLN A 180 -13.89 0.74 4.26
C GLN A 180 -13.33 -0.63 4.63
N LEU A 181 -13.46 -1.02 5.90
CA LEU A 181 -12.94 -2.29 6.40
C LEU A 181 -13.92 -3.42 6.08
N ASP A 182 -13.49 -4.37 5.25
CA ASP A 182 -14.24 -5.60 4.97
C ASP A 182 -13.98 -6.62 6.08
N HIS A 183 -12.71 -6.85 6.39
CA HIS A 183 -12.28 -7.85 7.37
C HIS A 183 -10.89 -7.52 7.92
N PHE A 184 -10.70 -7.84 9.20
CA PHE A 184 -9.40 -7.89 9.87
C PHE A 184 -9.32 -9.16 10.70
N SER A 185 -8.14 -9.79 10.72
CA SER A 185 -7.82 -10.87 11.64
C SER A 185 -6.39 -10.79 12.14
N TYR A 186 -6.21 -11.13 13.39
CA TYR A 186 -4.91 -11.30 14.03
C TYR A 186 -4.90 -12.61 14.81
N THR A 187 -3.99 -13.53 14.45
CA THR A 187 -3.80 -14.81 15.12
C THR A 187 -2.56 -14.74 16.01
N GLU A 188 -2.74 -14.82 17.31
CA GLU A 188 -1.66 -14.63 18.30
C GLU A 188 -0.58 -15.69 18.19
N ALA A 189 -0.95 -16.98 18.07
CA ALA A 189 0.00 -18.10 18.01
C ALA A 189 0.98 -18.02 16.83
N SER A 190 0.54 -17.51 15.68
CA SER A 190 1.36 -17.38 14.47
C SER A 190 1.85 -15.96 14.20
N ASN A 191 1.41 -14.98 14.99
CA ASN A 191 1.61 -13.55 14.77
C ASN A 191 1.21 -13.12 13.34
N LEU A 192 0.17 -13.78 12.81
CA LEU A 192 -0.32 -13.53 11.45
C LEU A 192 -1.38 -12.45 11.46
N ILE A 193 -1.17 -11.41 10.65
CA ILE A 193 -2.11 -10.34 10.42
C ILE A 193 -2.66 -10.50 9.01
N ALA A 194 -3.97 -10.37 8.86
CA ALA A 194 -4.61 -10.22 7.55
C ALA A 194 -5.73 -9.19 7.66
N TYR A 195 -5.79 -8.25 6.72
CA TYR A 195 -6.92 -7.33 6.61
C TYR A 195 -7.24 -7.02 5.16
N GLN A 196 -8.48 -6.64 4.96
CA GLN A 196 -9.03 -6.30 3.66
C GLN A 196 -9.92 -5.08 3.79
N GLY A 197 -9.83 -4.19 2.81
CA GLY A 197 -10.65 -2.98 2.75
C GLY A 197 -10.09 -2.00 1.73
N ASP A 198 -10.77 -0.88 1.59
CA ASP A 198 -10.52 0.12 0.59
C ASP A 198 -10.33 1.50 1.25
N PRO A 199 -9.08 2.02 1.30
CA PRO A 199 -8.80 3.35 1.82
C PRO A 199 -9.08 4.44 0.77
N VAL A 200 -9.50 5.62 1.24
CA VAL A 200 -9.37 6.88 0.52
C VAL A 200 -8.70 7.90 1.43
N PHE A 201 -7.79 8.67 0.86
CA PHE A 201 -6.96 9.61 1.61
C PHE A 201 -7.44 11.05 1.35
N GLU A 202 -7.75 11.77 2.41
CA GLU A 202 -8.10 13.19 2.36
C GLU A 202 -6.90 13.99 2.92
N PRO A 203 -6.24 14.84 2.11
CA PRO A 203 -5.18 15.68 2.63
C PRO A 203 -5.69 16.62 3.72
N LEU A 204 -4.95 16.73 4.81
CA LEU A 204 -5.20 17.74 5.84
C LEU A 204 -4.57 19.07 5.43
N THR A 205 -5.16 20.17 5.89
CA THR A 205 -4.57 21.50 5.76
C THR A 205 -3.53 21.70 6.87
N PRO A 206 -2.26 21.98 6.55
CA PRO A 206 -1.27 22.24 7.58
C PRO A 206 -1.56 23.58 8.29
N GLY A 207 -1.33 23.62 9.59
CA GLY A 207 -1.52 24.84 10.40
C GLY A 207 -0.46 25.92 10.12
N ASP A 208 0.72 25.50 9.69
CA ASP A 208 1.83 26.38 9.34
C ASP A 208 2.80 25.72 8.35
N GLU A 209 3.77 26.48 7.87
CA GLU A 209 4.80 26.02 6.93
C GLU A 209 5.70 24.92 7.53
N GLN A 210 5.94 24.98 8.84
CA GLN A 210 6.78 24.00 9.54
C GLN A 210 6.08 22.61 9.59
N GLU A 211 4.78 22.62 9.81
CA GLU A 211 3.98 21.40 9.74
C GLU A 211 3.93 20.82 8.32
N ALA A 212 3.75 21.67 7.31
CA ALA A 212 3.80 21.26 5.90
C ALA A 212 5.14 20.58 5.55
N LYS A 213 6.26 21.19 5.93
CA LYS A 213 7.62 20.65 5.72
C LYS A 213 7.82 19.32 6.46
N ARG A 214 7.31 19.21 7.70
CA ARG A 214 7.37 17.96 8.47
C ARG A 214 6.60 16.84 7.78
N TRP A 215 5.37 17.10 7.32
CA TRP A 215 4.58 16.11 6.57
C TRP A 215 5.27 15.68 5.28
N GLN A 216 5.82 16.62 4.52
CA GLN A 216 6.56 16.31 3.30
C GLN A 216 7.76 15.40 3.58
N ALA A 217 8.56 15.72 4.60
CA ALA A 217 9.69 14.89 5.01
C ALA A 217 9.27 13.48 5.45
N ASN A 218 8.19 13.38 6.23
CA ASN A 218 7.67 12.10 6.70
C ASN A 218 7.07 11.27 5.55
N ARG A 219 6.31 11.88 4.63
CA ARG A 219 5.80 11.21 3.41
C ARG A 219 6.94 10.67 2.57
N ARG A 220 7.98 11.48 2.36
CA ARG A 220 9.17 11.03 1.63
C ARG A 220 9.83 9.83 2.29
N ARG A 221 9.97 9.84 3.62
CA ARG A 221 10.52 8.70 4.38
C ARG A 221 9.63 7.47 4.27
N ALA A 222 8.31 7.60 4.41
CA ALA A 222 7.36 6.49 4.25
C ALA A 222 7.35 5.94 2.80
N TYR A 223 7.65 6.78 1.80
CA TYR A 223 7.76 6.35 0.41
C TYR A 223 9.04 5.55 0.14
N LEU A 224 10.21 6.07 0.62
CA LEU A 224 11.50 5.46 0.33
C LEU A 224 11.58 4.06 0.94
N GLY A 225 11.97 3.07 0.13
CA GLY A 225 12.04 1.66 0.55
C GLY A 225 10.70 0.92 0.59
N SER A 226 9.55 1.60 0.50
CA SER A 226 8.21 0.98 0.53
C SER A 226 7.92 0.05 -0.67
N LEU A 227 6.85 -0.74 -0.55
CA LEU A 227 6.35 -1.56 -1.66
C LEU A 227 5.97 -0.71 -2.88
N MET A 228 5.38 0.48 -2.68
CA MET A 228 5.06 1.43 -3.75
C MET A 228 6.33 1.92 -4.47
N HIS A 229 7.36 2.29 -3.72
CA HIS A 229 8.66 2.69 -4.28
C HIS A 229 9.30 1.56 -5.09
N PHE A 230 9.30 0.34 -4.53
CA PHE A 230 9.79 -0.85 -5.22
C PHE A 230 9.01 -1.10 -6.53
N GLY A 231 7.68 -1.07 -6.49
CA GLY A 231 6.84 -1.25 -7.67
C GLY A 231 7.12 -0.21 -8.76
N ARG A 232 7.26 1.07 -8.40
CA ARG A 232 7.63 2.14 -9.35
C ARG A 232 9.03 1.97 -9.93
N ALA A 233 10.00 1.60 -9.09
CA ALA A 233 11.36 1.33 -9.52
C ALA A 233 11.43 0.10 -10.46
N LEU A 234 10.62 -0.92 -10.17
CA LEU A 234 10.46 -2.10 -11.01
C LEU A 234 9.81 -1.76 -12.37
N TYR A 235 8.73 -0.99 -12.35
CA TYR A 235 8.06 -0.51 -13.56
C TYR A 235 9.02 0.26 -14.47
N ARG A 236 9.83 1.16 -13.90
CA ARG A 236 10.83 1.95 -14.62
C ARG A 236 12.11 1.17 -14.96
N ARG A 237 12.26 -0.07 -14.48
CA ARG A 237 13.49 -0.88 -14.59
C ARG A 237 14.72 -0.22 -13.95
N GLN A 238 14.53 0.48 -12.83
CA GLN A 238 15.53 1.27 -12.13
C GLN A 238 15.82 0.77 -10.70
N LEU A 239 15.55 -0.52 -10.40
CA LEU A 239 15.72 -1.06 -9.06
C LEU A 239 17.07 -0.75 -8.43
N ALA A 240 18.16 -1.00 -9.17
CA ALA A 240 19.50 -0.76 -8.64
C ALA A 240 19.81 0.73 -8.42
N GLN A 241 19.39 1.61 -9.34
CA GLN A 241 19.56 3.06 -9.22
C GLN A 241 18.77 3.62 -8.04
N GLU A 242 17.56 3.07 -7.81
CA GLU A 242 16.72 3.44 -6.69
C GLU A 242 17.18 2.82 -5.35
N GLY A 243 18.17 1.92 -5.37
CA GLY A 243 18.79 1.34 -4.18
C GLY A 243 18.19 0.01 -3.74
N PHE A 244 17.44 -0.66 -4.61
CA PHE A 244 16.92 -1.99 -4.35
C PHE A 244 17.86 -3.08 -4.85
N SER A 245 18.13 -4.06 -3.99
CA SER A 245 18.76 -5.33 -4.32
C SER A 245 17.74 -6.44 -4.16
N VAL A 246 17.66 -7.34 -5.15
CA VAL A 246 16.68 -8.41 -5.18
C VAL A 246 17.41 -9.74 -5.30
N GLN A 247 17.04 -10.72 -4.48
CA GLN A 247 17.67 -12.04 -4.43
C GLN A 247 16.60 -13.13 -4.37
N GLN A 248 16.76 -14.18 -5.15
CA GLN A 248 15.93 -15.37 -4.97
C GLN A 248 16.37 -16.13 -3.70
N VAL A 249 15.41 -16.61 -2.94
CA VAL A 249 15.65 -17.33 -1.69
C VAL A 249 14.89 -18.63 -1.73
N VAL A 250 15.59 -19.74 -1.44
CA VAL A 250 15.00 -21.07 -1.40
C VAL A 250 14.92 -21.56 0.04
N GLU A 251 13.75 -22.05 0.42
CA GLU A 251 13.56 -22.73 1.70
C GLU A 251 14.18 -24.14 1.65
N ARG A 252 15.21 -24.39 2.45
CA ARG A 252 15.76 -25.73 2.62
C ARG A 252 15.45 -26.23 4.02
N LYS A 253 14.90 -27.44 4.12
CA LYS A 253 14.76 -28.14 5.40
C LYS A 253 16.04 -28.92 5.67
N ASN A 254 16.63 -28.74 6.82
CA ASN A 254 17.73 -29.57 7.28
C ASN A 254 17.22 -30.97 7.72
N LYS A 255 18.14 -31.91 8.07
CA LYS A 255 17.79 -33.26 8.53
C LYS A 255 16.93 -33.25 9.82
N ARG A 256 16.88 -32.14 10.57
CA ARG A 256 16.07 -31.97 11.79
C ARG A 256 14.72 -31.30 11.50
N GLY A 257 14.41 -31.01 10.23
CA GLY A 257 13.15 -30.33 9.83
C GLY A 257 13.18 -28.82 10.03
N GLU A 258 14.30 -28.24 10.47
CA GLU A 258 14.45 -26.78 10.59
C GLU A 258 14.57 -26.15 9.21
N VAL A 259 13.83 -25.08 9.00
CA VAL A 259 13.85 -24.33 7.72
C VAL A 259 15.02 -23.36 7.73
N THR A 260 15.87 -23.46 6.73
CA THR A 260 16.95 -22.51 6.49
C THR A 260 16.70 -21.81 5.17
N LEU A 261 16.78 -20.47 5.17
CA LEU A 261 16.71 -19.69 3.94
C LEU A 261 18.10 -19.62 3.31
N VAL A 262 18.18 -20.06 2.06
CA VAL A 262 19.45 -19.99 1.29
C VAL A 262 19.22 -19.00 0.14
N GLY A 263 19.97 -17.89 0.18
CA GLY A 263 20.01 -16.95 -0.94
C GLY A 263 20.75 -17.59 -2.13
N LEU A 264 20.13 -17.56 -3.30
CA LEU A 264 20.78 -17.92 -4.55
C LEU A 264 21.16 -16.62 -5.27
N PRO A 265 22.45 -16.24 -5.37
CA PRO A 265 22.85 -15.29 -6.40
C PRO A 265 22.59 -15.94 -7.76
N ALA A 266 22.44 -15.12 -8.79
CA ALA A 266 22.05 -15.57 -10.13
C ALA A 266 22.87 -16.76 -10.68
N ASP A 267 24.03 -17.07 -10.10
CA ASP A 267 24.93 -18.14 -10.56
C ASP A 267 25.57 -19.00 -9.43
N THR A 268 25.33 -18.74 -8.15
CA THR A 268 25.96 -19.52 -7.05
C THR A 268 25.14 -19.52 -5.76
N ALA A 269 25.01 -20.68 -5.13
CA ALA A 269 24.39 -20.83 -3.80
C ALA A 269 25.27 -20.22 -2.71
N VAL A 270 24.78 -19.18 -2.00
CA VAL A 270 25.46 -18.54 -0.88
C VAL A 270 24.71 -18.83 0.41
N SER A 271 25.46 -19.21 1.44
CA SER A 271 24.90 -19.42 2.79
C SER A 271 24.29 -18.13 3.35
N VAL A 272 23.18 -18.25 4.08
CA VAL A 272 22.47 -17.13 4.75
C VAL A 272 23.42 -16.27 5.61
N ASN A 273 24.46 -16.86 6.18
CA ASN A 273 25.47 -16.14 6.97
C ASN A 273 26.26 -15.10 6.15
N SER A 274 26.33 -15.23 4.82
CA SER A 274 26.99 -14.22 3.97
C SER A 274 26.08 -13.08 3.54
N LEU A 275 24.77 -13.21 3.74
CA LEU A 275 23.79 -12.16 3.47
C LEU A 275 23.80 -11.04 4.53
N THR A 276 24.41 -11.28 5.68
CA THR A 276 24.54 -10.29 6.77
C THR A 276 25.73 -9.35 6.59
N ASN A 277 26.63 -9.59 5.61
CA ASN A 277 27.77 -8.73 5.35
C ASN A 277 27.43 -7.67 4.27
N PRO A 278 27.16 -6.40 4.64
CA PRO A 278 26.76 -5.36 3.70
C PRO A 278 27.82 -5.04 2.61
N LYS A 279 29.07 -5.42 2.82
CA LYS A 279 30.17 -5.19 1.85
C LYS A 279 30.12 -6.14 0.65
N ARG A 280 29.25 -7.17 0.65
CA ARG A 280 29.07 -8.14 -0.43
C ARG A 280 27.74 -8.06 -1.16
N LEU A 281 26.94 -7.04 -0.90
CA LEU A 281 25.74 -6.77 -1.70
C LEU A 281 26.19 -6.27 -3.07
N VAL A 282 26.39 -7.19 -3.98
CA VAL A 282 26.64 -6.87 -5.38
C VAL A 282 25.33 -6.40 -5.99
N SER A 283 25.33 -5.24 -6.63
CA SER A 283 24.19 -4.81 -7.45
C SER A 283 23.87 -5.92 -8.44
N LEU A 284 22.61 -6.38 -8.45
CA LEU A 284 22.19 -7.41 -9.39
C LEU A 284 22.31 -6.86 -10.81
N PRO A 285 23.08 -7.49 -11.71
CA PRO A 285 23.09 -7.13 -13.13
C PRO A 285 21.66 -7.23 -13.70
N MET A 286 21.37 -6.55 -14.81
CA MET A 286 20.09 -6.67 -15.52
C MET A 286 19.66 -8.13 -15.80
N ALA A 287 20.60 -9.07 -15.82
CA ALA A 287 20.34 -10.51 -15.90
C ALA A 287 19.45 -11.05 -14.78
N ALA A 288 19.45 -10.43 -13.59
CA ALA A 288 18.62 -10.87 -12.48
C ALA A 288 17.11 -10.58 -12.65
N TYR A 289 16.74 -9.58 -13.44
CA TYR A 289 15.35 -9.36 -13.81
C TYR A 289 14.71 -10.56 -14.52
N ARG A 290 15.51 -11.40 -15.21
CA ARG A 290 15.02 -12.60 -15.91
C ARG A 290 14.42 -13.64 -14.96
N HIS A 291 14.75 -13.62 -13.68
CA HIS A 291 14.31 -14.62 -12.72
C HIS A 291 12.96 -14.30 -12.09
N PHE A 292 12.48 -13.06 -12.22
CA PHE A 292 11.19 -12.67 -11.68
C PHE A 292 10.35 -11.80 -12.63
N LEU A 293 10.90 -11.35 -13.76
CA LEU A 293 10.11 -10.75 -14.83
C LEU A 293 9.83 -11.76 -15.93
N ASP A 294 8.56 -11.96 -16.23
CA ASP A 294 8.16 -12.67 -17.43
C ASP A 294 8.45 -11.79 -18.65
N THR A 295 9.59 -12.03 -19.28
CA THR A 295 10.05 -11.22 -20.43
C THR A 295 9.22 -11.45 -21.69
N VAL A 296 8.43 -12.53 -21.75
CA VAL A 296 7.55 -12.84 -22.89
C VAL A 296 6.23 -12.06 -22.78
N ARG A 297 5.64 -12.01 -21.58
CA ARG A 297 4.37 -11.30 -21.34
C ARG A 297 4.56 -9.83 -21.00
N SER A 298 5.75 -9.42 -20.53
CA SER A 298 6.04 -8.03 -20.20
C SER A 298 6.13 -7.15 -21.43
N THR A 299 5.49 -5.99 -21.37
CA THR A 299 5.70 -4.88 -22.33
C THR A 299 6.49 -3.76 -21.67
N ALA A 300 6.84 -2.73 -22.44
CA ALA A 300 7.47 -1.52 -21.89
C ALA A 300 6.56 -0.79 -20.89
N LEU A 301 5.23 -0.87 -21.11
CA LEU A 301 4.22 -0.19 -20.32
C LEU A 301 3.54 -1.08 -19.27
N GLN A 302 3.84 -2.38 -19.24
CA GLN A 302 3.20 -3.32 -18.31
C GLN A 302 4.17 -4.47 -17.98
N PRO A 303 5.06 -4.30 -17.01
CA PRO A 303 5.87 -5.38 -16.49
C PRO A 303 5.01 -6.48 -15.87
N VAL A 304 5.30 -7.73 -16.19
CA VAL A 304 4.67 -8.91 -15.59
C VAL A 304 5.69 -9.61 -14.71
N VAL A 305 5.35 -9.78 -13.44
CA VAL A 305 6.17 -10.46 -12.44
C VAL A 305 5.69 -11.90 -12.30
N THR A 306 6.61 -12.85 -12.28
CA THR A 306 6.36 -14.25 -11.98
C THR A 306 7.59 -14.89 -11.32
N PHE A 307 7.39 -15.59 -10.21
CA PHE A 307 8.41 -16.41 -9.54
C PHE A 307 7.75 -17.46 -8.64
N THR A 308 8.39 -18.58 -8.42
CA THR A 308 7.82 -19.74 -7.70
C THR A 308 8.24 -19.80 -6.22
N ASP A 309 9.42 -19.28 -5.90
CA ASP A 309 9.99 -19.34 -4.56
C ASP A 309 9.78 -18.04 -3.78
N LEU A 310 10.66 -17.75 -2.82
CA LEU A 310 10.72 -16.48 -2.13
C LEU A 310 11.70 -15.55 -2.83
N ILE A 311 11.36 -14.28 -2.85
CA ILE A 311 12.29 -13.21 -3.22
C ILE A 311 12.58 -12.35 -2.00
N GLN A 312 13.85 -12.12 -1.71
CA GLN A 312 14.29 -11.12 -0.74
C GLN A 312 14.56 -9.80 -1.45
N VAL A 313 13.88 -8.77 -1.02
CA VAL A 313 14.10 -7.39 -1.43
C VAL A 313 14.84 -6.67 -0.30
N ILE A 314 15.95 -6.00 -0.63
CA ILE A 314 16.76 -5.23 0.30
C ILE A 314 16.81 -3.80 -0.21
N TYR A 315 16.39 -2.84 0.62
CA TYR A 315 16.58 -1.42 0.34
C TYR A 315 17.85 -0.93 1.00
N THR A 316 18.84 -0.53 0.21
CA THR A 316 20.21 -0.28 0.68
C THR A 316 20.50 1.18 1.03
N LYS A 317 19.53 2.10 0.81
CA LYS A 317 19.70 3.52 1.12
C LYS A 317 19.25 3.88 2.55
N GLU A 318 18.51 2.98 3.22
CA GLU A 318 18.05 3.19 4.59
C GLU A 318 18.31 1.96 5.48
N ARG A 319 18.53 2.24 6.76
CA ARG A 319 18.67 1.23 7.80
C ARG A 319 17.31 0.91 8.41
N GLU A 320 17.20 -0.29 8.97
CA GLU A 320 16.04 -0.67 9.78
C GLU A 320 15.90 0.27 10.98
N PRO A 321 14.75 0.92 11.21
CA PRO A 321 14.55 1.77 12.36
C PRO A 321 14.56 0.98 13.66
N TYR A 322 14.95 1.65 14.74
CA TYR A 322 15.07 1.03 16.07
C TYR A 322 13.78 0.34 16.53
N GLU A 323 12.62 0.93 16.23
CA GLU A 323 11.31 0.37 16.55
C GLU A 323 11.10 -1.01 15.90
N TYR A 324 11.48 -1.17 14.64
CA TYR A 324 11.42 -2.44 13.94
C TYR A 324 12.39 -3.45 14.53
N GLN A 325 13.64 -3.05 14.76
CA GLN A 325 14.67 -3.91 15.35
C GLN A 325 14.25 -4.46 16.71
N ARG A 326 13.54 -3.69 17.52
CA ARG A 326 12.99 -4.14 18.80
C ARG A 326 12.00 -5.28 18.66
N THR A 327 11.23 -5.31 17.59
CA THR A 327 10.28 -6.43 17.33
C THR A 327 11.00 -7.71 16.94
N GLN A 328 12.24 -7.61 16.46
CA GLN A 328 13.06 -8.72 15.98
C GLN A 328 14.06 -9.25 17.04
N ARG A 329 14.08 -8.69 18.25
CA ARG A 329 15.09 -9.03 19.29
C ARG A 329 15.14 -10.51 19.71
N SER A 330 14.13 -11.29 19.38
CA SER A 330 14.13 -12.75 19.57
C SER A 330 14.90 -13.49 18.47
N SER A 331 15.30 -12.81 17.39
CA SER A 331 16.06 -13.39 16.30
C SER A 331 17.57 -13.24 16.56
N PRO A 332 18.36 -14.30 16.51
CA PRO A 332 19.83 -14.23 16.64
C PRO A 332 20.50 -13.45 15.49
N TYR A 333 19.71 -12.97 14.51
CA TYR A 333 20.16 -12.27 13.31
C TYR A 333 19.95 -10.75 13.36
N THR A 334 19.61 -10.17 14.52
CA THR A 334 19.47 -8.71 14.67
C THR A 334 20.85 -8.05 14.68
N ASN A 335 21.21 -7.46 13.56
CA ASN A 335 22.37 -6.56 13.45
C ASN A 335 21.85 -5.11 13.43
N SER A 336 22.34 -4.27 14.34
CA SER A 336 21.96 -2.83 14.44
C SER A 336 22.21 -2.04 13.16
N ASP A 337 23.02 -2.58 12.26
CA ASP A 337 23.37 -1.94 10.98
C ASP A 337 22.66 -2.57 9.76
N ALA A 338 21.62 -3.37 9.99
CA ALA A 338 20.91 -4.01 8.90
C ALA A 338 20.16 -3.01 8.02
N PHE A 339 20.22 -3.21 6.71
CA PHE A 339 19.33 -2.54 5.75
C PHE A 339 17.92 -3.12 5.84
N GLN A 340 16.94 -2.34 5.42
CA GLN A 340 15.54 -2.80 5.35
C GLN A 340 15.42 -4.04 4.46
N LYS A 341 14.89 -5.13 5.01
CA LYS A 341 14.74 -6.41 4.30
C LYS A 341 13.31 -6.89 4.34
N THR A 342 12.84 -7.34 3.19
CA THR A 342 11.52 -7.93 3.04
C THR A 342 11.62 -9.21 2.20
N LEU A 343 10.92 -10.25 2.64
CA LEU A 343 10.66 -11.44 1.84
C LEU A 343 9.29 -11.30 1.20
N ILE A 344 9.20 -11.59 -0.10
CA ILE A 344 7.95 -11.59 -0.83
C ILE A 344 7.67 -12.97 -1.42
N ARG A 345 6.39 -13.35 -1.38
CA ARG A 345 5.85 -14.55 -2.02
C ARG A 345 4.66 -14.16 -2.88
N MET A 346 4.58 -14.71 -4.08
CA MET A 346 3.41 -14.56 -4.92
C MET A 346 2.25 -15.40 -4.41
N LEU A 347 1.04 -14.85 -4.46
CA LEU A 347 -0.22 -15.54 -4.18
C LEU A 347 -0.97 -15.87 -5.49
N GLU A 348 -0.56 -15.23 -6.59
CA GLU A 348 -1.09 -15.44 -7.93
C GLU A 348 0.01 -15.95 -8.86
N PRO A 349 -0.31 -16.71 -9.91
CA PRO A 349 0.68 -17.24 -10.85
C PRO A 349 1.49 -16.16 -11.57
N SER A 350 0.91 -14.99 -11.78
CA SER A 350 1.57 -13.83 -12.37
C SER A 350 0.88 -12.55 -11.93
N VAL A 351 1.64 -11.46 -11.87
CA VAL A 351 1.20 -10.15 -11.37
C VAL A 351 1.69 -9.07 -12.32
N THR A 352 0.83 -8.15 -12.71
CA THR A 352 1.23 -6.96 -13.45
C THR A 352 1.64 -5.84 -12.50
N VAL A 353 2.57 -4.99 -12.92
CA VAL A 353 2.98 -3.81 -12.16
C VAL A 353 2.54 -2.57 -12.92
N GLU A 354 1.80 -1.70 -12.24
CA GLU A 354 1.32 -0.44 -12.80
C GLU A 354 2.34 0.69 -12.59
N ALA A 355 2.25 1.76 -13.39
CA ALA A 355 3.11 2.94 -13.25
C ALA A 355 3.02 3.60 -11.87
N SER A 356 1.88 3.46 -11.21
CA SER A 356 1.65 3.89 -9.83
C SER A 356 2.46 3.12 -8.78
N GLY A 357 3.06 2.00 -9.16
CA GLY A 357 3.75 1.07 -8.26
C GLY A 357 2.85 -0.01 -7.68
N GLN A 358 1.57 -0.02 -8.05
CA GLN A 358 0.64 -1.07 -7.61
C GLN A 358 0.90 -2.40 -8.32
N PHE A 359 0.72 -3.48 -7.58
CA PHE A 359 0.71 -4.84 -8.10
C PHE A 359 -0.73 -5.28 -8.34
N TRP A 360 -0.99 -5.82 -9.53
CA TRP A 360 -2.32 -6.21 -9.94
C TRP A 360 -2.41 -7.70 -10.31
N PRO A 361 -3.36 -8.48 -9.77
CA PRO A 361 -4.45 -8.06 -8.87
C PRO A 361 -3.96 -7.52 -7.52
N PRO A 362 -4.75 -6.67 -6.83
CA PRO A 362 -4.42 -6.26 -5.47
C PRO A 362 -4.22 -7.48 -4.56
N ARG A 363 -3.29 -7.38 -3.60
CA ARG A 363 -2.98 -8.47 -2.64
C ARG A 363 -2.42 -9.74 -3.27
N SER A 364 -1.93 -9.66 -4.49
CA SER A 364 -1.27 -10.78 -5.19
C SER A 364 0.10 -11.14 -4.63
N ILE A 365 0.63 -10.33 -3.72
CA ILE A 365 1.92 -10.51 -3.06
C ILE A 365 1.71 -10.53 -1.54
N ARG A 366 2.32 -11.52 -0.88
CA ARG A 366 2.49 -11.54 0.57
C ARG A 366 3.91 -11.11 0.92
N SER A 367 4.03 -10.16 1.84
CA SER A 367 5.31 -9.70 2.38
C SER A 367 5.54 -10.21 3.80
N GLN A 368 6.81 -10.41 4.15
CA GLN A 368 7.30 -10.68 5.51
C GLN A 368 8.53 -9.82 5.76
N GLY A 369 8.74 -9.36 6.97
CA GLY A 369 9.85 -8.47 7.30
C GLY A 369 9.43 -7.02 7.30
N TYR A 370 10.26 -6.13 6.74
CA TYR A 370 10.08 -4.69 6.92
C TYR A 370 8.74 -4.17 6.37
N TRP A 371 8.33 -4.52 5.15
CA TRP A 371 7.03 -4.07 4.59
C TRP A 371 5.82 -4.62 5.35
N ALA A 372 5.93 -5.79 5.97
CA ALA A 372 4.85 -6.33 6.81
C ALA A 372 4.75 -5.63 8.17
N TRP A 373 5.77 -4.88 8.57
CA TRP A 373 5.77 -4.07 9.77
C TRP A 373 5.24 -2.65 9.51
N GLU A 374 5.45 -2.12 8.32
CA GLU A 374 4.81 -0.90 7.85
C GLU A 374 3.32 -1.19 7.61
N LEU A 375 2.47 -0.52 8.35
CA LEU A 375 1.02 -0.70 8.31
C LEU A 375 0.36 0.64 7.96
N MET A 376 -0.94 0.76 8.20
CA MET A 376 -1.76 1.93 7.80
C MET A 376 -1.16 3.30 8.14
N ALA A 377 -0.39 3.41 9.23
CA ALA A 377 0.26 4.67 9.61
C ALA A 377 1.36 5.12 8.65
N ASP A 378 1.93 4.19 7.90
CA ASP A 378 3.01 4.43 6.95
C ASP A 378 2.53 4.37 5.50
N ASP A 379 1.25 4.01 5.28
CA ASP A 379 0.66 3.95 3.95
C ASP A 379 0.49 5.35 3.34
N LEU A 380 0.82 5.44 2.07
CA LEU A 380 0.64 6.63 1.24
C LEU A 380 -0.40 6.37 0.14
N PRO A 381 -1.13 7.41 -0.27
CA PRO A 381 -2.01 7.28 -1.41
C PRO A 381 -1.21 6.93 -2.68
N VAL A 382 -1.78 6.11 -3.54
CA VAL A 382 -1.12 5.59 -4.75
C VAL A 382 -0.79 6.70 -5.75
N ASP A 383 -1.49 7.81 -5.68
CA ASP A 383 -1.24 9.04 -6.44
C ASP A 383 -0.25 9.99 -5.74
N TYR A 384 0.38 9.58 -4.64
CA TYR A 384 1.44 10.36 -4.00
C TYR A 384 2.62 10.60 -4.94
N ASN A 385 3.04 11.85 -5.06
CA ASN A 385 4.23 12.24 -5.81
C ASN A 385 5.33 12.71 -4.83
N PRO A 386 6.49 12.00 -4.74
CA PRO A 386 7.55 12.36 -3.81
C PRO A 386 8.26 13.68 -4.14
N GLU A 387 8.07 14.22 -5.36
CA GLU A 387 8.65 15.48 -5.81
C GLU A 387 7.71 16.68 -5.60
N GLU A 388 6.44 16.40 -5.26
CA GLU A 388 5.44 17.44 -5.07
C GLU A 388 5.59 18.13 -3.70
N SER A 389 5.65 19.44 -3.69
CA SER A 389 5.67 20.25 -2.46
C SER A 389 4.26 20.39 -1.88
N ILE A 390 4.12 20.24 -0.57
CA ILE A 390 2.87 20.53 0.12
C ILE A 390 2.67 22.04 0.15
N THR A 391 1.65 22.52 -0.55
CA THR A 391 1.29 23.94 -0.56
C THR A 391 0.57 24.29 0.73
N THR A 392 1.09 25.26 1.46
CA THR A 392 0.38 25.86 2.60
C THR A 392 -0.71 26.77 2.03
N ILE A 393 -1.97 26.47 2.33
CA ILE A 393 -3.07 27.37 1.99
C ILE A 393 -2.95 28.59 2.91
N LYS A 394 -2.72 29.77 2.32
CA LYS A 394 -2.71 31.06 3.01
C LYS A 394 -4.09 31.53 3.38
#